data_7b8939f6054674f0f033122b121970f5
#
_entry.id   7b8939f6054674f0f033122b121970f5
#
_cell.length_a   1.000
_cell.length_b   1.000
_cell.length_c   1.000
_cell.angle_alpha   90.00
_cell.angle_beta   90.00
_cell.angle_gamma   90.00
#
_symmetry.space_group_name_H-M   'P 1'
#
loop_
_entity.id
_entity.type
_entity.pdbx_description
1 polymer ?
#
loop_
_entity_poly.entity_id
_entity_poly.type
_entity_poly.pdbx_seq_one_letter_code
_entity_poly.pdbx_strand_id
1 'polypeptide(L)'
;MRSQVRASDHRRTQTESEIWIFMSDDNSTPQNADFLREAFATEQECLAPKLKSSRRITHAGDRGEVNEQHFIDFMRKYLPNRYTVEKAIVLDSEGNVSQSVDVVVFDRQYTPTLLDNDKHRYVPAEAVYAVFECKPKIDKGYLEYAADKAASVRRLKRTSVEIYTANGKLAPKPHFEIVAGILAIEVDWKDGFGDSFREIHTKLPKEGMIDCGFAATGASFDTFAGPGAYAFGPPENALAHFAFRLLWKLQSLATVPAVDWLAYANQLANKPAIQGVPHV
;
A
#
# COMPACT_ATOMS: atom_id res chain seq x y z
N MET A 1 -17.93 33.07 78.96
CA MET A 1 -19.31 32.84 78.50
C MET A 1 -19.22 31.92 77.37
N ARG A 2 -19.51 30.63 77.53
CA ARG A 2 -20.71 29.91 77.13
C ARG A 2 -20.86 29.98 75.59
N SER A 3 -21.00 28.96 74.77
CA SER A 3 -21.41 27.58 75.07
C SER A 3 -21.61 26.86 73.73
N GLN A 4 -21.37 25.54 73.72
CA GLN A 4 -22.17 24.48 73.10
C GLN A 4 -21.98 24.30 71.58
N VAL A 5 -21.37 23.20 71.15
CA VAL A 5 -21.85 21.80 71.11
C VAL A 5 -23.01 21.59 70.11
N ARG A 6 -22.70 20.83 69.05
CA ARG A 6 -23.41 19.58 68.78
C ARG A 6 -22.79 18.77 67.64
N ALA A 7 -22.57 17.55 67.98
CA ALA A 7 -22.30 16.40 67.15
C ALA A 7 -23.50 15.99 66.28
N SER A 8 -23.22 15.39 65.19
CA SER A 8 -23.94 14.31 64.48
C SER A 8 -23.42 14.35 63.04
N ASP A 9 -23.06 13.33 62.36
CA ASP A 9 -23.53 11.99 62.43
C ASP A 9 -22.53 11.07 61.72
N HIS A 10 -22.15 10.01 62.37
CA HIS A 10 -21.43 8.87 61.76
C HIS A 10 -22.45 8.07 60.94
N ARG A 11 -22.40 8.22 59.60
CA ARG A 11 -22.88 7.19 58.67
C ARG A 11 -22.50 7.54 57.23
N ARG A 12 -21.25 7.30 56.90
CA ARG A 12 -20.80 7.14 55.50
C ARG A 12 -19.43 6.54 55.49
N THR A 13 -19.34 5.29 55.77
CA THR A 13 -18.11 4.55 55.48
C THR A 13 -18.43 3.08 55.59
N GLN A 14 -18.82 2.43 54.52
CA GLN A 14 -18.63 0.99 54.37
C GLN A 14 -18.91 0.47 52.95
N THR A 15 -19.12 1.33 51.95
CA THR A 15 -19.41 0.89 50.61
C THR A 15 -18.40 1.36 49.51
N GLU A 16 -17.42 2.16 49.85
CA GLU A 16 -16.39 2.61 48.90
C GLU A 16 -15.02 1.90 49.04
N SER A 17 -14.84 1.13 50.11
CA SER A 17 -13.57 0.38 50.31
C SER A 17 -13.60 -1.06 49.80
N GLU A 18 -14.74 -1.57 49.40
CA GLU A 18 -14.87 -2.97 48.89
C GLU A 18 -14.87 -3.06 47.34
N ILE A 19 -14.98 -1.94 46.63
CA ILE A 19 -14.94 -1.92 45.16
C ILE A 19 -13.49 -1.83 44.63
N TRP A 20 -12.51 -1.52 45.50
CA TRP A 20 -11.09 -1.39 45.12
C TRP A 20 -10.27 -2.67 45.30
N ILE A 21 -10.82 -3.73 45.82
CA ILE A 21 -10.09 -5.01 46.10
C ILE A 21 -10.21 -6.02 44.98
N PHE A 22 -10.99 -5.75 43.91
CA PHE A 22 -11.08 -6.63 42.74
C PHE A 22 -10.40 -6.09 41.46
N MET A 23 -9.65 -5.00 41.57
CA MET A 23 -8.63 -4.62 40.59
C MET A 23 -7.26 -4.98 41.14
N SER A 24 -7.03 -6.27 41.42
CA SER A 24 -5.72 -6.79 41.68
C SER A 24 -4.90 -6.73 40.40
N ASP A 25 -3.91 -5.87 40.39
CA ASP A 25 -2.54 -6.03 39.90
C ASP A 25 -2.31 -7.23 38.95
N ASP A 26 -2.94 -7.22 37.77
CA ASP A 26 -2.34 -7.82 36.60
C ASP A 26 -1.51 -6.73 35.92
N ASN A 27 -0.48 -6.28 36.62
CA ASN A 27 0.51 -5.31 36.16
C ASN A 27 1.59 -6.03 35.34
N SER A 28 1.21 -6.98 34.50
CA SER A 28 2.00 -7.39 33.35
C SER A 28 1.71 -6.40 32.23
N THR A 29 2.32 -5.20 32.31
CA THR A 29 2.49 -4.36 31.12
C THR A 29 3.18 -5.24 30.10
N PRO A 30 2.54 -5.60 28.95
CA PRO A 30 3.23 -6.33 27.90
C PRO A 30 4.50 -5.55 27.60
N GLN A 31 5.65 -6.21 27.58
CA GLN A 31 6.87 -5.53 27.17
C GLN A 31 6.56 -4.94 25.80
N ASN A 32 6.77 -3.62 25.61
CA ASN A 32 6.31 -2.86 24.43
C ASN A 32 6.69 -3.50 23.08
N ALA A 33 7.73 -4.33 23.05
CA ALA A 33 8.15 -5.07 21.85
C ALA A 33 7.19 -6.23 21.50
N ASP A 34 6.53 -6.84 22.46
CA ASP A 34 5.60 -7.95 22.23
C ASP A 34 4.23 -7.46 21.77
N PHE A 35 3.78 -6.31 22.26
CA PHE A 35 2.48 -5.75 21.88
C PHE A 35 2.32 -5.56 20.37
N LEU A 36 3.29 -4.90 19.71
CA LEU A 36 3.21 -4.70 18.25
C LEU A 36 3.27 -6.02 17.49
N ARG A 37 4.12 -6.94 17.92
CA ARG A 37 4.24 -8.26 17.29
C ARG A 37 2.96 -9.05 17.38
N GLU A 38 2.33 -9.11 18.56
CA GLU A 38 1.07 -9.81 18.79
C GLU A 38 -0.11 -9.16 18.05
N ALA A 39 -0.18 -7.82 18.06
CA ALA A 39 -1.23 -7.08 17.37
C ALA A 39 -1.18 -7.34 15.85
N PHE A 40 0.01 -7.30 15.25
CA PHE A 40 0.14 -7.56 13.81
C PHE A 40 0.01 -9.04 13.44
N ALA A 41 0.40 -9.96 14.31
CA ALA A 41 0.12 -11.39 14.13
C ALA A 41 -1.40 -11.63 14.08
N THR A 42 -2.16 -11.04 15.00
CA THR A 42 -3.63 -11.10 15.01
C THR A 42 -4.24 -10.50 13.74
N GLU A 43 -3.74 -9.35 13.27
CA GLU A 43 -4.19 -8.76 12.00
C GLU A 43 -3.94 -9.69 10.81
N GLN A 44 -2.77 -10.33 10.75
CA GLN A 44 -2.44 -11.29 9.70
C GLN A 44 -3.36 -12.52 9.76
N GLU A 45 -3.63 -13.05 10.96
CA GLU A 45 -4.58 -14.13 11.19
C GLU A 45 -6.01 -13.78 10.78
N CYS A 46 -6.41 -12.52 10.87
CA CYS A 46 -7.71 -12.03 10.41
C CYS A 46 -7.77 -11.85 8.89
N LEU A 47 -6.67 -11.44 8.25
CA LEU A 47 -6.62 -11.18 6.81
C LEU A 47 -6.65 -12.47 5.98
N ALA A 48 -5.86 -13.47 6.35
CA ALA A 48 -5.75 -14.71 5.60
C ALA A 48 -7.09 -15.46 5.41
N PRO A 49 -7.95 -15.63 6.43
CA PRO A 49 -9.28 -16.21 6.25
C PRO A 49 -10.21 -15.39 5.36
N LYS A 50 -10.17 -14.05 5.44
CA LYS A 50 -10.96 -13.17 4.57
C LYS A 50 -10.62 -13.41 3.10
N LEU A 51 -9.33 -13.41 2.76
CA LEU A 51 -8.84 -13.70 1.41
C LEU A 51 -9.18 -15.13 0.95
N LYS A 52 -9.07 -16.12 1.85
CA LYS A 52 -9.44 -17.52 1.55
C LYS A 52 -10.94 -17.69 1.36
N SER A 53 -11.80 -16.92 2.05
CA SER A 53 -13.25 -17.02 1.96
C SER A 53 -13.77 -16.65 0.56
N SER A 54 -13.07 -15.78 -0.17
CA SER A 54 -13.39 -15.43 -1.54
C SER A 54 -13.35 -16.64 -2.51
N ARG A 55 -12.63 -17.73 -2.14
CA ARG A 55 -12.61 -18.99 -2.93
C ARG A 55 -14.00 -19.61 -3.11
N ARG A 56 -14.99 -19.23 -2.27
CA ARG A 56 -16.40 -19.67 -2.40
C ARG A 56 -17.15 -18.94 -3.51
N ILE A 57 -16.62 -17.83 -4.02
CA ILE A 57 -17.19 -17.08 -5.13
C ILE A 57 -16.91 -17.88 -6.41
N THR A 58 -17.97 -18.24 -7.15
CA THR A 58 -17.90 -19.10 -8.32
C THR A 58 -17.27 -18.41 -9.53
N HIS A 59 -17.53 -17.10 -9.71
CA HIS A 59 -16.96 -16.32 -10.81
C HIS A 59 -15.53 -15.87 -10.47
N ALA A 60 -14.58 -16.23 -11.34
CA ALA A 60 -13.16 -15.96 -11.13
C ALA A 60 -12.84 -14.44 -11.08
N GLY A 61 -13.54 -13.65 -11.90
CA GLY A 61 -13.39 -12.17 -11.90
C GLY A 61 -13.82 -11.54 -10.59
N ASP A 62 -15.03 -11.86 -10.14
CA ASP A 62 -15.59 -11.33 -8.88
C ASP A 62 -14.71 -11.71 -7.67
N ARG A 63 -14.19 -12.94 -7.68
CA ARG A 63 -13.24 -13.39 -6.65
C ARG A 63 -11.96 -12.58 -6.65
N GLY A 64 -11.44 -12.22 -7.83
CA GLY A 64 -10.27 -11.35 -7.98
C GLY A 64 -10.53 -9.98 -7.38
N GLU A 65 -11.64 -9.34 -7.75
CA GLU A 65 -12.02 -8.00 -7.24
C GLU A 65 -12.16 -7.97 -5.71
N VAL A 66 -12.75 -8.99 -5.11
CA VAL A 66 -12.88 -9.07 -3.64
C VAL A 66 -11.53 -9.16 -2.96
N ASN A 67 -10.58 -9.93 -3.50
CA ASN A 67 -9.24 -10.03 -2.94
C ASN A 67 -8.43 -8.75 -3.13
N GLU A 68 -8.51 -8.14 -4.31
CA GLU A 68 -7.91 -6.82 -4.59
C GLU A 68 -8.41 -5.79 -3.56
N GLN A 69 -9.72 -5.75 -3.30
CA GLN A 69 -10.31 -4.82 -2.34
C GLN A 69 -9.80 -5.05 -0.92
N HIS A 70 -9.64 -6.30 -0.47
CA HIS A 70 -9.07 -6.60 0.85
C HIS A 70 -7.63 -6.11 0.99
N PHE A 71 -6.80 -6.23 -0.05
CA PHE A 71 -5.44 -5.68 -0.04
C PHE A 71 -5.43 -4.15 -0.09
N ILE A 72 -6.31 -3.53 -0.87
CA ILE A 72 -6.48 -2.07 -0.90
C ILE A 72 -6.86 -1.55 0.49
N ASP A 73 -7.85 -2.16 1.14
CA ASP A 73 -8.32 -1.76 2.47
C ASP A 73 -7.22 -1.94 3.54
N PHE A 74 -6.47 -3.03 3.45
CA PHE A 74 -5.31 -3.25 4.30
C PHE A 74 -4.27 -2.14 4.13
N MET A 75 -3.90 -1.81 2.89
CA MET A 75 -2.90 -0.76 2.64
C MET A 75 -3.40 0.62 3.07
N ARG A 76 -4.68 0.94 2.84
CA ARG A 76 -5.30 2.19 3.32
C ARG A 76 -5.27 2.33 4.84
N LYS A 77 -5.38 1.21 5.56
CA LYS A 77 -5.32 1.21 7.03
C LYS A 77 -3.95 1.64 7.57
N TYR A 78 -2.87 1.27 6.88
CA TYR A 78 -1.51 1.45 7.38
C TYR A 78 -0.73 2.57 6.68
N LEU A 79 -1.10 2.95 5.46
CA LEU A 79 -0.42 4.04 4.76
C LEU A 79 -0.94 5.42 5.21
N PRO A 80 -0.06 6.42 5.36
CA PRO A 80 -0.48 7.80 5.63
C PRO A 80 -1.46 8.34 4.60
N ASN A 81 -2.37 9.23 5.03
CA ASN A 81 -3.43 9.82 4.18
C ASN A 81 -2.93 10.63 2.97
N ARG A 82 -1.62 10.92 2.91
CA ARG A 82 -1.02 11.54 1.71
C ARG A 82 -1.01 10.60 0.50
N TYR A 83 -1.15 9.30 0.72
CA TYR A 83 -1.24 8.30 -0.34
C TYR A 83 -2.69 7.92 -0.59
N THR A 84 -3.08 7.89 -1.85
CA THR A 84 -4.28 7.19 -2.30
C THR A 84 -3.88 5.76 -2.71
N VAL A 85 -4.71 4.80 -2.36
CA VAL A 85 -4.50 3.39 -2.72
C VAL A 85 -5.74 2.89 -3.44
N GLU A 86 -5.62 2.61 -4.74
CA GLU A 86 -6.77 2.22 -5.57
C GLU A 86 -6.33 1.40 -6.79
N LYS A 87 -7.28 0.70 -7.40
CA LYS A 87 -7.13 0.13 -8.73
C LYS A 87 -7.10 1.25 -9.76
N ALA A 88 -6.11 1.27 -10.64
CA ALA A 88 -5.98 2.36 -11.61
C ALA A 88 -5.24 1.93 -12.89
N ILE A 89 -5.38 2.78 -13.90
CA ILE A 89 -4.56 2.80 -15.11
C ILE A 89 -3.66 4.04 -15.00
N VAL A 90 -2.38 3.87 -15.24
CA VAL A 90 -1.42 4.97 -15.22
C VAL A 90 -1.22 5.49 -16.64
N LEU A 91 -1.16 6.80 -16.80
CA LEU A 91 -0.96 7.44 -18.09
C LEU A 91 0.14 8.50 -18.02
N ASP A 92 0.71 8.84 -19.16
CA ASP A 92 1.73 9.87 -19.28
C ASP A 92 1.30 11.07 -20.14
N SER A 93 2.15 12.10 -20.15
CA SER A 93 1.92 13.32 -20.93
C SER A 93 1.99 13.14 -22.46
N GLU A 94 2.41 11.99 -22.96
CA GLU A 94 2.43 11.63 -24.39
C GLU A 94 1.19 10.82 -24.79
N GLY A 95 0.32 10.49 -23.83
CA GLY A 95 -0.90 9.73 -24.04
C GLY A 95 -0.69 8.21 -24.04
N ASN A 96 0.49 7.72 -23.63
CA ASN A 96 0.69 6.30 -23.39
C ASN A 96 0.00 5.90 -22.08
N VAL A 97 -0.48 4.67 -22.02
CA VAL A 97 -1.17 4.11 -20.85
C VAL A 97 -0.56 2.78 -20.45
N SER A 98 -0.54 2.52 -19.15
CA SER A 98 -0.17 1.22 -18.61
C SER A 98 -1.29 0.19 -18.83
N GLN A 99 -0.99 -1.06 -18.52
CA GLN A 99 -2.04 -2.01 -18.23
C GLN A 99 -2.80 -1.59 -16.95
N SER A 100 -4.04 -2.09 -16.77
CA SER A 100 -4.77 -1.91 -15.50
C SER A 100 -4.01 -2.58 -14.37
N VAL A 101 -3.74 -1.87 -13.28
CA VAL A 101 -2.99 -2.33 -12.10
C VAL A 101 -3.94 -2.49 -10.93
N ASP A 102 -3.87 -3.61 -10.23
CA ASP A 102 -4.81 -3.95 -9.16
C ASP A 102 -4.70 -3.00 -7.96
N VAL A 103 -3.48 -2.59 -7.61
CA VAL A 103 -3.23 -1.65 -6.51
C VAL A 103 -2.17 -0.64 -6.92
N VAL A 104 -2.55 0.63 -7.01
CA VAL A 104 -1.65 1.75 -7.26
C VAL A 104 -1.62 2.63 -6.01
N VAL A 105 -0.42 2.92 -5.52
CA VAL A 105 -0.18 3.88 -4.43
C VAL A 105 0.33 5.16 -5.06
N PHE A 106 -0.44 6.22 -4.96
CA PHE A 106 -0.13 7.49 -5.62
C PHE A 106 -0.36 8.71 -4.74
N ASP A 107 0.20 9.84 -5.15
CA ASP A 107 0.10 11.09 -4.41
C ASP A 107 -1.33 11.59 -4.37
N ARG A 108 -1.79 11.96 -3.17
CA ARG A 108 -3.10 12.59 -2.96
C ARG A 108 -3.01 14.10 -2.75
N GLN A 109 -1.85 14.58 -2.38
CA GLN A 109 -1.70 15.94 -1.89
C GLN A 109 -1.50 16.97 -3.01
N TYR A 110 -0.76 16.60 -4.05
CA TYR A 110 -0.34 17.52 -5.09
C TYR A 110 -0.84 17.16 -6.49
N THR A 111 -1.35 15.93 -6.65
CA THR A 111 -1.73 15.42 -7.97
C THR A 111 -3.20 15.01 -8.01
N PRO A 112 -4.01 15.59 -8.91
CA PRO A 112 -5.39 15.16 -9.10
C PRO A 112 -5.45 13.81 -9.83
N THR A 113 -6.54 13.08 -9.64
CA THR A 113 -6.96 12.02 -10.56
C THR A 113 -7.46 12.67 -11.85
N LEU A 114 -6.97 12.23 -13.01
CA LEU A 114 -7.31 12.88 -14.28
C LEU A 114 -8.71 12.53 -14.77
N LEU A 115 -9.07 11.25 -14.68
CA LEU A 115 -10.40 10.75 -15.01
C LEU A 115 -10.83 9.76 -13.95
N ASP A 116 -12.04 9.87 -13.47
CA ASP A 116 -12.66 9.00 -12.48
C ASP A 116 -14.04 8.57 -13.00
N ASN A 117 -14.05 7.47 -13.73
CA ASN A 117 -15.28 6.80 -14.13
C ASN A 117 -15.42 5.55 -13.26
N ASP A 118 -16.57 5.26 -12.71
CA ASP A 118 -16.92 4.23 -11.73
C ASP A 118 -16.07 2.94 -11.69
N LYS A 119 -15.43 2.59 -12.82
CA LYS A 119 -14.59 1.38 -12.94
C LYS A 119 -13.15 1.63 -13.42
N HIS A 120 -12.84 2.85 -13.87
CA HIS A 120 -11.53 3.16 -14.47
C HIS A 120 -11.03 4.51 -13.98
N ARG A 121 -10.06 4.44 -13.09
CA ARG A 121 -9.35 5.63 -12.60
C ARG A 121 -8.05 5.79 -13.35
N TYR A 122 -7.79 7.00 -13.85
CA TYR A 122 -6.57 7.34 -14.57
C TYR A 122 -5.71 8.28 -13.74
N VAL A 123 -4.46 7.89 -13.53
CA VAL A 123 -3.51 8.56 -12.66
C VAL A 123 -2.27 8.96 -13.45
N PRO A 124 -1.74 10.19 -13.31
CA PRO A 124 -0.48 10.59 -13.92
C PRO A 124 0.69 9.73 -13.45
N ALA A 125 1.58 9.35 -14.36
CA ALA A 125 2.74 8.53 -14.02
C ALA A 125 3.67 9.17 -12.99
N GLU A 126 3.73 10.50 -12.97
CA GLU A 126 4.50 11.29 -11.99
C GLU A 126 4.00 11.12 -10.56
N ALA A 127 2.69 10.86 -10.38
CA ALA A 127 2.08 10.72 -9.06
C ALA A 127 2.33 9.36 -8.40
N VAL A 128 2.79 8.35 -9.14
CA VAL A 128 2.84 6.96 -8.69
C VAL A 128 4.08 6.70 -7.84
N TYR A 129 3.87 6.20 -6.62
CA TYR A 129 4.91 5.73 -5.71
C TYR A 129 5.17 4.24 -5.83
N ALA A 130 4.07 3.46 -5.89
CA ALA A 130 4.16 2.01 -5.93
C ALA A 130 3.01 1.38 -6.70
N VAL A 131 3.24 0.20 -7.25
CA VAL A 131 2.26 -0.62 -7.96
C VAL A 131 2.33 -2.06 -7.46
N PHE A 132 1.17 -2.70 -7.30
CA PHE A 132 1.10 -4.08 -6.86
C PHE A 132 0.09 -4.86 -7.69
N GLU A 133 0.44 -6.10 -7.96
CA GLU A 133 -0.46 -7.07 -8.57
C GLU A 133 -0.96 -8.04 -7.51
N CYS A 134 -2.27 -8.32 -7.50
CA CYS A 134 -2.92 -9.22 -6.56
C CYS A 134 -3.17 -10.58 -7.20
N LYS A 135 -2.67 -11.66 -6.58
CA LYS A 135 -2.81 -13.03 -7.10
C LYS A 135 -3.24 -14.01 -5.99
N PRO A 136 -3.87 -15.13 -6.35
CA PRO A 136 -4.19 -16.15 -5.35
C PRO A 136 -2.94 -16.78 -4.73
N LYS A 137 -1.84 -16.86 -5.48
CA LYS A 137 -0.55 -17.39 -5.00
C LYS A 137 0.60 -16.70 -5.70
N ILE A 138 1.80 -16.79 -5.13
CA ILE A 138 3.04 -16.38 -5.79
C ILE A 138 3.72 -17.62 -6.33
N ASP A 139 3.76 -17.73 -7.65
CA ASP A 139 4.52 -18.72 -8.41
C ASP A 139 5.27 -18.03 -9.55
N LYS A 140 6.00 -18.80 -10.35
CA LYS A 140 6.77 -18.26 -11.48
C LYS A 140 5.89 -17.45 -12.45
N GLY A 141 4.75 -18.02 -12.87
CA GLY A 141 3.89 -17.39 -13.88
C GLY A 141 3.25 -16.08 -13.38
N TYR A 142 2.81 -16.07 -12.13
CA TYR A 142 2.23 -14.86 -11.53
C TYR A 142 3.30 -13.82 -11.19
N LEU A 143 4.52 -14.23 -10.87
CA LEU A 143 5.63 -13.31 -10.65
C LEU A 143 6.04 -12.62 -11.97
N GLU A 144 6.16 -13.38 -13.07
CA GLU A 144 6.42 -12.85 -14.41
C GLU A 144 5.29 -11.93 -14.90
N TYR A 145 4.03 -12.29 -14.63
CA TYR A 145 2.88 -11.44 -14.95
C TYR A 145 2.90 -10.11 -14.17
N ALA A 146 3.20 -10.15 -12.87
CA ALA A 146 3.36 -8.93 -12.06
C ALA A 146 4.52 -8.06 -12.58
N ALA A 147 5.60 -8.68 -13.05
CA ALA A 147 6.73 -7.99 -13.66
C ALA A 147 6.32 -7.26 -14.95
N ASP A 148 5.51 -7.86 -15.80
CA ASP A 148 5.00 -7.22 -17.03
C ASP A 148 4.10 -6.02 -16.70
N LYS A 149 3.27 -6.11 -15.66
CA LYS A 149 2.46 -5.00 -15.15
C LYS A 149 3.33 -3.85 -14.65
N ALA A 150 4.32 -4.14 -13.80
CA ALA A 150 5.27 -3.16 -13.30
C ALA A 150 6.02 -2.46 -14.43
N ALA A 151 6.50 -3.23 -15.42
CA ALA A 151 7.19 -2.70 -16.58
C ALA A 151 6.29 -1.79 -17.43
N SER A 152 5.00 -2.09 -17.56
CA SER A 152 4.06 -1.23 -18.29
C SER A 152 3.92 0.16 -17.68
N VAL A 153 4.06 0.28 -16.35
CA VAL A 153 4.03 1.56 -15.63
C VAL A 153 5.40 2.26 -15.69
N ARG A 154 6.50 1.54 -15.44
CA ARG A 154 7.84 2.15 -15.36
C ARG A 154 8.34 2.69 -16.70
N ARG A 155 7.82 2.19 -17.84
CA ARG A 155 8.15 2.70 -19.17
C ARG A 155 7.47 4.01 -19.52
N LEU A 156 6.46 4.42 -18.78
CA LEU A 156 5.76 5.68 -19.01
C LEU A 156 6.69 6.86 -18.75
N LYS A 157 6.55 7.87 -19.58
CA LYS A 157 7.31 9.12 -19.44
C LYS A 157 6.81 9.89 -18.23
N ARG A 158 7.72 10.31 -17.38
CA ARG A 158 7.43 11.18 -16.24
C ARG A 158 8.09 12.53 -16.44
N THR A 159 7.32 13.59 -16.30
CA THR A 159 7.79 14.97 -16.39
C THR A 159 8.24 15.49 -15.02
N SER A 160 9.09 16.52 -15.01
CA SER A 160 9.45 17.26 -13.80
C SER A 160 9.74 18.70 -14.17
N VAL A 161 9.03 19.63 -13.57
CA VAL A 161 9.19 21.06 -13.84
C VAL A 161 9.62 21.85 -12.61
N GLU A 162 10.07 23.08 -12.81
CA GLU A 162 10.40 24.01 -11.73
C GLU A 162 9.18 24.27 -10.84
N ILE A 163 9.42 24.39 -9.53
CA ILE A 163 8.41 24.79 -8.56
C ILE A 163 8.67 26.22 -8.11
N TYR A 164 7.65 27.07 -8.20
CA TYR A 164 7.71 28.42 -7.68
C TYR A 164 7.32 28.43 -6.20
N THR A 165 8.17 28.97 -5.36
CA THR A 165 7.94 29.13 -3.91
C THR A 165 8.09 30.60 -3.52
N ALA A 166 7.68 30.94 -2.30
CA ALA A 166 7.89 32.29 -1.75
C ALA A 166 9.38 32.70 -1.71
N ASN A 167 10.30 31.73 -1.66
CA ASN A 167 11.74 31.94 -1.60
C ASN A 167 12.44 31.84 -2.96
N GLY A 168 11.68 31.76 -4.07
CA GLY A 168 12.21 31.66 -5.42
C GLY A 168 11.86 30.32 -6.10
N LYS A 169 12.60 29.99 -7.16
CA LYS A 169 12.38 28.79 -7.94
C LYS A 169 13.20 27.60 -7.40
N LEU A 170 12.56 26.46 -7.30
CA LEU A 170 13.25 25.18 -7.07
C LEU A 170 13.40 24.45 -8.40
N ALA A 171 14.59 23.91 -8.65
CA ALA A 171 14.87 23.10 -9.84
C ALA A 171 13.98 21.85 -9.91
N PRO A 172 13.75 21.32 -11.13
CA PRO A 172 13.04 20.06 -11.32
C PRO A 172 13.64 18.95 -10.46
N LYS A 173 12.78 18.23 -9.76
CA LYS A 173 13.18 17.11 -8.89
C LYS A 173 13.43 15.86 -9.74
N PRO A 174 14.52 15.12 -9.53
CA PRO A 174 14.73 13.84 -10.19
C PRO A 174 13.66 12.83 -9.81
N HIS A 175 13.30 11.96 -10.75
CA HIS A 175 12.37 10.87 -10.51
C HIS A 175 13.00 9.78 -9.64
N PHE A 176 12.25 9.29 -8.67
CA PHE A 176 12.57 8.04 -8.00
C PHE A 176 12.05 6.83 -8.81
N GLU A 177 12.57 5.66 -8.54
CA GLU A 177 12.06 4.43 -9.14
C GLU A 177 10.73 4.03 -8.46
N ILE A 178 9.70 3.73 -9.28
CA ILE A 178 8.39 3.29 -8.79
C ILE A 178 8.57 1.90 -8.18
N VAL A 179 8.18 1.74 -6.93
CA VAL A 179 8.20 0.45 -6.24
C VAL A 179 7.19 -0.50 -6.91
N ALA A 180 7.60 -1.73 -7.19
CA ALA A 180 6.71 -2.76 -7.69
C ALA A 180 6.63 -3.94 -6.74
N GLY A 181 5.45 -4.51 -6.58
CA GLY A 181 5.25 -5.64 -5.68
C GLY A 181 4.17 -6.62 -6.13
N ILE A 182 4.13 -7.75 -5.42
CA ILE A 182 3.11 -8.77 -5.59
C ILE A 182 2.46 -9.11 -4.24
N LEU A 183 1.12 -9.14 -4.22
CA LEU A 183 0.31 -9.45 -3.05
C LEU A 183 -0.46 -10.74 -3.31
N ALA A 184 -0.40 -11.69 -2.36
CA ALA A 184 -1.06 -12.97 -2.56
C ALA A 184 -1.59 -13.59 -1.26
N ILE A 185 -2.34 -14.67 -1.40
CA ILE A 185 -2.79 -15.45 -0.24
C ILE A 185 -1.65 -16.34 0.25
N GLU A 186 -0.94 -17.01 -0.67
CA GLU A 186 0.08 -18.02 -0.36
C GLU A 186 1.25 -17.98 -1.34
N VAL A 187 2.35 -18.63 -0.98
CA VAL A 187 3.52 -18.89 -1.85
C VAL A 187 3.47 -20.35 -2.27
N ASP A 188 3.68 -20.62 -3.57
CA ASP A 188 3.56 -21.97 -4.14
C ASP A 188 4.88 -22.79 -4.09
N TRP A 189 6.02 -22.14 -3.85
CA TRP A 189 7.28 -22.84 -3.69
C TRP A 189 7.38 -23.49 -2.30
N LYS A 190 7.85 -24.73 -2.26
CA LYS A 190 8.00 -25.48 -1.00
C LYS A 190 8.95 -24.84 0.00
N ASP A 191 9.97 -24.15 -0.51
CA ASP A 191 10.97 -23.38 0.24
C ASP A 191 10.59 -21.91 0.47
N GLY A 192 9.31 -21.55 0.18
CA GLY A 192 8.83 -20.17 0.29
C GLY A 192 9.59 -19.24 -0.65
N PHE A 193 10.15 -18.15 -0.14
CA PHE A 193 11.03 -17.27 -0.88
C PHE A 193 12.50 -17.71 -0.87
N GLY A 194 12.74 -19.02 -0.94
CA GLY A 194 14.06 -19.65 -0.97
C GLY A 194 14.75 -19.55 -2.34
N ASP A 195 15.59 -20.56 -2.63
CA ASP A 195 16.43 -20.53 -3.84
C ASP A 195 15.62 -20.60 -5.13
N SER A 196 14.53 -21.37 -5.16
CA SER A 196 13.65 -21.49 -6.31
C SER A 196 13.03 -20.14 -6.70
N PHE A 197 12.59 -19.36 -5.71
CA PHE A 197 12.10 -18.01 -5.93
C PHE A 197 13.21 -17.09 -6.43
N ARG A 198 14.36 -17.08 -5.75
CA ARG A 198 15.48 -16.17 -6.07
C ARG A 198 16.00 -16.37 -7.49
N GLU A 199 16.09 -17.63 -7.94
CA GLU A 199 16.51 -17.95 -9.30
C GLU A 199 15.59 -17.32 -10.35
N ILE A 200 14.29 -17.33 -10.13
CA ILE A 200 13.32 -16.74 -11.05
C ILE A 200 13.32 -15.22 -10.94
N HIS A 201 13.30 -14.71 -9.70
CA HIS A 201 13.25 -13.28 -9.43
C HIS A 201 14.44 -12.53 -10.02
N THR A 202 15.65 -13.06 -9.92
CA THR A 202 16.87 -12.45 -10.49
C THR A 202 16.91 -12.41 -12.01
N LYS A 203 16.06 -13.20 -12.68
CA LYS A 203 15.93 -13.22 -14.15
C LYS A 203 14.88 -12.24 -14.67
N LEU A 204 14.12 -11.57 -13.79
CA LEU A 204 13.17 -10.56 -14.21
C LEU A 204 13.86 -9.39 -14.91
N PRO A 205 13.24 -8.80 -15.95
CA PRO A 205 13.80 -7.62 -16.61
C PRO A 205 13.86 -6.44 -15.64
N LYS A 206 14.80 -5.53 -15.85
CA LYS A 206 15.01 -4.39 -14.96
C LYS A 206 13.74 -3.57 -14.72
N GLU A 207 13.00 -3.23 -15.77
CA GLU A 207 11.75 -2.47 -15.69
C GLU A 207 10.63 -3.25 -14.99
N GLY A 208 10.69 -4.57 -15.04
CA GLY A 208 9.74 -5.49 -14.41
C GLY A 208 10.20 -6.02 -13.04
N MET A 209 11.32 -5.56 -12.49
CA MET A 209 11.81 -6.05 -11.20
C MET A 209 10.75 -5.85 -10.10
N ILE A 210 10.47 -6.89 -9.35
CA ILE A 210 9.54 -6.88 -8.23
C ILE A 210 10.32 -6.61 -6.94
N ASP A 211 10.14 -5.44 -6.36
CA ASP A 211 10.93 -4.98 -5.21
C ASP A 211 10.49 -5.58 -3.88
N CYS A 212 9.23 -5.99 -3.77
CA CYS A 212 8.68 -6.58 -2.56
C CYS A 212 7.48 -7.49 -2.82
N GLY A 213 7.17 -8.34 -1.85
CA GLY A 213 6.00 -9.19 -1.92
C GLY A 213 5.50 -9.62 -0.54
N PHE A 214 4.21 -9.92 -0.48
CA PHE A 214 3.54 -10.39 0.72
C PHE A 214 2.54 -11.48 0.38
N ALA A 215 2.59 -12.56 1.16
CA ALA A 215 1.59 -13.62 1.15
C ALA A 215 0.96 -13.73 2.55
N ALA A 216 -0.38 -13.66 2.60
CA ALA A 216 -1.13 -13.57 3.85
C ALA A 216 -0.99 -14.81 4.75
N THR A 217 -0.57 -15.95 4.20
CA THR A 217 -0.29 -17.18 4.97
C THR A 217 1.06 -17.17 5.68
N GLY A 218 1.81 -16.07 5.64
CA GLY A 218 3.01 -15.91 6.44
C GLY A 218 4.31 -15.90 5.63
N ALA A 219 4.36 -15.13 4.55
CA ALA A 219 5.61 -14.90 3.83
C ALA A 219 5.68 -13.44 3.34
N SER A 220 6.85 -12.81 3.47
CA SER A 220 7.12 -11.50 2.87
C SER A 220 8.60 -11.36 2.54
N PHE A 221 8.88 -10.57 1.50
CA PHE A 221 10.25 -10.21 1.13
C PHE A 221 10.30 -8.77 0.64
N ASP A 222 11.49 -8.19 0.69
CA ASP A 222 11.86 -7.00 -0.07
C ASP A 222 13.32 -7.01 -0.51
N THR A 223 13.63 -6.17 -1.50
CA THR A 223 14.97 -5.91 -2.03
C THR A 223 15.34 -4.42 -1.92
N PHE A 224 14.74 -3.71 -0.97
CA PHE A 224 14.89 -2.25 -0.83
C PHE A 224 16.31 -1.78 -0.50
N ALA A 225 17.15 -2.66 0.03
CA ALA A 225 18.56 -2.37 0.28
C ALA A 225 19.43 -2.42 -1.00
N GLY A 226 18.89 -2.91 -2.10
CA GLY A 226 19.56 -2.98 -3.40
C GLY A 226 19.36 -4.34 -4.09
N PRO A 227 19.76 -4.44 -5.37
CA PRO A 227 19.63 -5.68 -6.13
C PRO A 227 20.30 -6.87 -5.44
N GLY A 228 19.56 -7.96 -5.27
CA GLY A 228 20.06 -9.18 -4.62
C GLY A 228 20.14 -9.14 -3.08
N ALA A 229 19.85 -7.99 -2.46
CA ALA A 229 19.83 -7.85 -1.01
C ALA A 229 18.42 -8.12 -0.47
N TYR A 230 18.08 -9.39 -0.29
CA TYR A 230 16.78 -9.81 0.22
C TYR A 230 16.65 -9.62 1.73
N ALA A 231 15.54 -9.04 2.17
CA ALA A 231 15.05 -9.11 3.53
C ALA A 231 13.76 -9.93 3.56
N PHE A 232 13.62 -10.81 4.55
CA PHE A 232 12.46 -11.68 4.70
C PHE A 232 11.79 -11.44 6.04
N GLY A 233 10.46 -11.43 6.05
CA GLY A 233 9.68 -11.36 7.28
C GLY A 233 9.51 -12.74 7.92
N PRO A 234 9.45 -12.81 9.27
CA PRO A 234 9.09 -14.04 9.95
C PRO A 234 7.64 -14.42 9.62
N PRO A 235 7.33 -15.72 9.51
CA PRO A 235 6.02 -16.19 9.06
C PRO A 235 4.84 -15.63 9.86
N GLU A 236 4.98 -15.53 11.17
CA GLU A 236 3.96 -15.04 12.09
C GLU A 236 3.75 -13.52 12.00
N ASN A 237 4.71 -12.78 11.44
CA ASN A 237 4.69 -11.33 11.32
C ASN A 237 5.07 -10.82 9.91
N ALA A 238 4.81 -11.61 8.89
CA ALA A 238 5.08 -11.24 7.50
C ALA A 238 4.34 -9.96 7.08
N LEU A 239 3.12 -9.76 7.59
CA LEU A 239 2.32 -8.55 7.38
C LEU A 239 2.99 -7.31 7.97
N ALA A 240 3.46 -7.39 9.22
CA ALA A 240 4.17 -6.29 9.87
C ALA A 240 5.47 -5.95 9.14
N HIS A 241 6.24 -6.98 8.79
CA HIS A 241 7.47 -6.80 8.00
C HIS A 241 7.16 -6.07 6.69
N PHE A 242 6.21 -6.55 5.89
CA PHE A 242 5.82 -5.92 4.64
C PHE A 242 5.38 -4.46 4.85
N ALA A 243 4.48 -4.20 5.80
CA ALA A 243 3.93 -2.86 6.04
C ALA A 243 5.02 -1.86 6.47
N PHE A 244 5.86 -2.20 7.44
CA PHE A 244 6.89 -1.29 7.93
C PHE A 244 8.03 -1.09 6.93
N ARG A 245 8.41 -2.13 6.21
CA ARG A 245 9.44 -2.03 5.16
C ARG A 245 8.95 -1.17 3.99
N LEU A 246 7.69 -1.33 3.59
CA LEU A 246 7.06 -0.47 2.58
C LEU A 246 6.99 0.99 3.06
N LEU A 247 6.53 1.24 4.29
CA LEU A 247 6.49 2.59 4.87
C LEU A 247 7.88 3.25 4.89
N TRP A 248 8.90 2.52 5.33
CA TRP A 248 10.28 3.01 5.31
C TRP A 248 10.74 3.35 3.89
N LYS A 249 10.45 2.49 2.91
CA LYS A 249 10.79 2.74 1.50
C LYS A 249 10.06 3.97 0.98
N LEU A 250 8.73 4.06 1.14
CA LEU A 250 7.94 5.19 0.68
C LEU A 250 8.39 6.52 1.32
N GLN A 251 8.77 6.50 2.61
CA GLN A 251 9.33 7.67 3.28
C GLN A 251 10.64 8.13 2.62
N SER A 252 11.49 7.19 2.20
CA SER A 252 12.76 7.51 1.54
C SER A 252 12.59 8.15 0.15
N LEU A 253 11.45 7.95 -0.52
CA LEU A 253 11.13 8.55 -1.82
C LEU A 253 10.72 10.03 -1.71
N ALA A 254 10.36 10.49 -0.51
CA ALA A 254 9.90 11.84 -0.20
C ALA A 254 8.60 12.23 -0.94
N THR A 255 8.61 13.30 -1.76
CA THR A 255 7.43 13.76 -2.52
C THR A 255 7.61 13.49 -4.01
N VAL A 256 6.51 13.41 -4.74
CA VAL A 256 6.53 13.33 -6.21
C VAL A 256 7.13 14.61 -6.83
N PRO A 257 7.67 14.54 -8.05
CA PRO A 257 8.04 15.71 -8.83
C PRO A 257 6.80 16.55 -9.20
N ALA A 258 7.00 17.83 -9.53
CA ALA A 258 5.94 18.65 -10.06
C ALA A 258 5.62 18.22 -11.51
N VAL A 259 4.34 18.01 -11.79
CA VAL A 259 3.85 17.55 -13.08
C VAL A 259 3.84 18.71 -14.09
N ASP A 260 4.25 18.45 -15.32
CA ASP A 260 4.08 19.38 -16.44
C ASP A 260 2.66 19.29 -17.01
N TRP A 261 1.73 20.02 -16.40
CA TRP A 261 0.35 20.08 -16.86
C TRP A 261 0.19 20.69 -18.24
N LEU A 262 1.16 21.52 -18.68
CA LEU A 262 1.14 22.06 -20.03
C LEU A 262 1.43 20.99 -21.08
N ALA A 263 2.34 20.06 -20.80
CA ALA A 263 2.59 18.91 -21.66
C ALA A 263 1.32 18.06 -21.84
N TYR A 264 0.58 17.79 -20.76
CA TYR A 264 -0.72 17.10 -20.83
C TYR A 264 -1.76 17.89 -21.67
N ALA A 265 -1.86 19.19 -21.48
CA ALA A 265 -2.77 20.05 -22.24
C ALA A 265 -2.42 20.08 -23.74
N ASN A 266 -1.15 20.19 -24.07
CA ASN A 266 -0.67 20.21 -25.45
C ASN A 266 -0.94 18.88 -26.16
N GLN A 267 -0.88 17.77 -25.47
CA GLN A 267 -1.22 16.47 -26.05
C GLN A 267 -2.68 16.41 -26.54
N LEU A 268 -3.60 17.07 -25.85
CA LEU A 268 -5.00 17.18 -26.30
C LEU A 268 -5.17 18.07 -27.53
N ALA A 269 -4.38 19.14 -27.63
CA ALA A 269 -4.43 20.09 -28.75
C ALA A 269 -3.82 19.51 -30.05
N ASN A 270 -2.85 18.62 -29.95
CA ASN A 270 -2.11 18.07 -31.09
C ASN A 270 -2.76 16.84 -31.76
N LYS A 271 -3.86 16.31 -31.24
CA LYS A 271 -4.60 15.26 -31.96
C LYS A 271 -5.36 15.90 -33.12
N PRO A 272 -5.20 15.40 -34.39
CA PRO A 272 -6.03 15.88 -35.49
C PRO A 272 -7.49 15.67 -35.11
N ALA A 273 -8.28 16.70 -35.27
CA ALA A 273 -9.73 16.63 -35.07
C ALA A 273 -10.26 15.39 -35.78
N ILE A 274 -11.01 14.56 -35.07
CA ILE A 274 -11.66 13.38 -35.66
C ILE A 274 -12.51 13.90 -36.78
N GLN A 275 -12.04 13.75 -38.04
CA GLN A 275 -12.82 14.11 -39.23
C GLN A 275 -14.02 13.16 -39.29
N GLY A 276 -15.18 13.76 -39.11
CA GLY A 276 -16.42 13.23 -39.65
C GLY A 276 -17.11 12.17 -38.83
N VAL A 277 -17.93 12.60 -37.87
CA VAL A 277 -19.22 11.93 -37.69
C VAL A 277 -20.19 12.65 -38.61
N PRO A 278 -20.77 12.03 -39.65
CA PRO A 278 -21.84 12.62 -40.43
C PRO A 278 -23.03 12.82 -39.48
N HIS A 279 -23.50 14.02 -39.35
CA HIS A 279 -24.81 14.27 -38.76
C HIS A 279 -25.87 13.59 -39.60
N VAL A 280 -26.53 12.58 -39.06
CA VAL A 280 -27.79 12.03 -39.53
C VAL A 280 -28.91 12.66 -38.71
#